data_48214704c99f7bf2b11579621fa1857a
#
_entry.id   48214704c99f7bf2b11579621fa1857a
#
_cell.length_a   1.000
_cell.length_b   1.000
_cell.length_c   1.000
_cell.angle_alpha   90.00
_cell.angle_beta   90.00
_cell.angle_gamma   90.00
#
_symmetry.space_group_name_H-M   'P 1'
#
loop_
_entity.id
_entity.type
_entity.pdbx_description
1 polymer ?
#
loop_
_entity_poly.entity_id
_entity_poly.type
_entity_poly.pdbx_seq_one_letter_code
_entity_poly.pdbx_strand_id
1 'polypeptide(L)'
;MLSVVISGFVKSIYFTPVDVGESLSSLRLKYFLHRSVDNFKKIGPSYSALHMHVKRACYQAGYLWAECICDVDLPNPCEWGWRRDDADHLVPQWLPESMNVDHEKLLVTCSCKTKKCKNCKCAKLDVACLPQCNCFGECNRK
;
A
#
# COMPACT_ATOMS: atom_id res chain seq x y z
N MET A 1 -5.19 -15.10 13.10
CA MET A 1 -6.62 -14.75 13.28
C MET A 1 -6.88 -13.25 13.15
N LEU A 2 -6.19 -12.36 13.87
CA LEU A 2 -6.37 -10.90 13.83
C LEU A 2 -6.25 -10.31 12.40
N SER A 3 -5.29 -10.77 11.61
CA SER A 3 -5.03 -10.34 10.22
C SER A 3 -6.23 -10.57 9.28
N VAL A 4 -6.97 -11.65 9.46
CA VAL A 4 -8.15 -11.99 8.63
C VAL A 4 -9.32 -11.05 8.96
N VAL A 5 -9.57 -10.80 10.22
CA VAL A 5 -10.65 -9.90 10.69
C VAL A 5 -10.41 -8.48 10.18
N ILE A 6 -9.19 -7.96 10.31
CA ILE A 6 -8.84 -6.61 9.89
C ILE A 6 -8.87 -6.48 8.36
N SER A 7 -8.39 -7.49 7.64
CA SER A 7 -8.51 -7.53 6.17
C SER A 7 -9.98 -7.51 5.73
N GLY A 8 -10.85 -8.26 6.41
CA GLY A 8 -12.30 -8.24 6.19
C GLY A 8 -12.92 -6.86 6.44
N PHE A 9 -12.56 -6.20 7.54
CA PHE A 9 -13.01 -4.85 7.86
C PHE A 9 -12.58 -3.82 6.79
N VAL A 10 -11.32 -3.82 6.38
CA VAL A 10 -10.85 -2.92 5.32
C VAL A 10 -11.57 -3.19 4.00
N LYS A 11 -11.82 -4.45 3.65
CA LYS A 11 -12.60 -4.79 2.46
C LYS A 11 -14.01 -4.20 2.51
N SER A 12 -14.69 -4.26 3.66
CA SER A 12 -16.05 -3.72 3.81
C SER A 12 -16.12 -2.19 3.67
N ILE A 13 -15.05 -1.47 3.96
CA ILE A 13 -14.99 -0.01 3.84
C ILE A 13 -14.69 0.43 2.41
N TYR A 14 -13.74 -0.23 1.76
CA TYR A 14 -13.17 0.25 0.49
C TYR A 14 -13.72 -0.44 -0.76
N PHE A 15 -14.35 -1.62 -0.60
CA PHE A 15 -14.74 -2.48 -1.71
C PHE A 15 -16.21 -2.91 -1.60
N THR A 16 -16.78 -3.35 -2.70
CA THR A 16 -18.18 -3.79 -2.73
C THR A 16 -18.37 -5.18 -2.11
N PRO A 17 -19.55 -5.52 -1.58
CA PRO A 17 -19.81 -6.83 -0.95
C PRO A 17 -19.53 -8.04 -1.87
N VAL A 18 -19.58 -7.87 -3.17
CA VAL A 18 -19.34 -8.94 -4.17
C VAL A 18 -17.88 -9.42 -4.14
N ASP A 19 -16.97 -8.59 -3.64
CA ASP A 19 -15.53 -8.84 -3.66
C ASP A 19 -14.99 -9.57 -2.42
N VAL A 20 -15.87 -10.06 -1.52
CA VAL A 20 -15.48 -10.58 -0.18
C VAL A 20 -14.53 -11.79 -0.24
N GLY A 21 -14.63 -12.63 -1.29
CA GLY A 21 -13.79 -13.83 -1.48
C GLY A 21 -12.36 -13.55 -1.95
N GLU A 22 -12.09 -12.37 -2.53
CA GLU A 22 -10.78 -12.05 -3.10
C GLU A 22 -9.77 -11.56 -2.05
N SER A 23 -8.47 -11.68 -2.34
CA SER A 23 -7.43 -11.10 -1.48
C SER A 23 -7.45 -9.57 -1.53
N LEU A 24 -6.99 -8.90 -0.46
CA LEU A 24 -6.89 -7.43 -0.43
C LEU A 24 -5.99 -6.90 -1.56
N SER A 25 -4.92 -7.61 -1.89
CA SER A 25 -3.99 -7.23 -2.96
C SER A 25 -4.64 -7.35 -4.34
N SER A 26 -5.41 -8.43 -4.57
CA SER A 26 -6.17 -8.65 -5.82
C SER A 26 -7.21 -7.55 -6.03
N LEU A 27 -7.98 -7.23 -4.99
CA LEU A 27 -8.97 -6.15 -5.03
C LEU A 27 -8.34 -4.80 -5.32
N ARG A 28 -7.23 -4.46 -4.65
CA ARG A 28 -6.50 -3.22 -4.92
C ARG A 28 -6.04 -3.12 -6.37
N LEU A 29 -5.48 -4.21 -6.92
CA LEU A 29 -5.07 -4.27 -8.32
C LEU A 29 -6.26 -4.08 -9.26
N LYS A 30 -7.37 -4.79 -9.04
CA LYS A 30 -8.60 -4.67 -9.81
C LYS A 30 -9.13 -3.23 -9.81
N TYR A 31 -9.23 -2.61 -8.64
CA TYR A 31 -9.69 -1.22 -8.51
C TYR A 31 -8.70 -0.21 -9.11
N PHE A 32 -7.40 -0.45 -8.99
CA PHE A 32 -6.37 0.34 -9.64
C PHE A 32 -6.49 0.32 -11.17
N LEU A 33 -6.71 -0.86 -11.75
CA LEU A 33 -6.84 -1.03 -13.20
C LEU A 33 -8.12 -0.40 -13.78
N HIS A 34 -9.20 -0.30 -12.99
CA HIS A 34 -10.49 0.20 -13.44
C HIS A 34 -10.75 1.68 -13.11
N ARG A 35 -9.86 2.35 -12.39
CA ARG A 35 -10.05 3.75 -11.99
C ARG A 35 -9.16 4.71 -12.75
N SER A 36 -9.67 5.94 -12.95
CA SER A 36 -8.86 7.06 -13.44
C SER A 36 -7.81 7.47 -12.40
N VAL A 37 -6.73 8.11 -12.86
CA VAL A 37 -5.59 8.56 -12.04
C VAL A 37 -6.01 9.39 -10.83
N ASP A 38 -7.09 10.18 -10.95
CA ASP A 38 -7.57 11.06 -9.88
C ASP A 38 -8.20 10.32 -8.67
N ASN A 39 -8.48 9.03 -8.80
CA ASN A 39 -9.17 8.24 -7.78
C ASN A 39 -8.25 7.31 -6.96
N PHE A 40 -6.93 7.39 -7.10
CA PHE A 40 -5.99 6.54 -6.34
C PHE A 40 -6.09 6.70 -4.83
N LYS A 41 -6.48 7.89 -4.34
CA LYS A 41 -6.71 8.14 -2.91
C LYS A 41 -7.84 7.30 -2.30
N LYS A 42 -8.71 6.75 -3.15
CA LYS A 42 -9.83 5.88 -2.73
C LYS A 42 -9.48 4.39 -2.74
N ILE A 43 -8.27 4.03 -3.13
CA ILE A 43 -7.79 2.65 -3.05
C ILE A 43 -7.32 2.39 -1.62
N GLY A 44 -7.88 1.38 -0.98
CA GLY A 44 -7.54 1.00 0.39
C GLY A 44 -6.04 0.70 0.58
N PRO A 45 -5.55 0.62 1.82
CA PRO A 45 -4.14 0.38 2.11
C PRO A 45 -3.67 -0.98 1.57
N SER A 46 -2.37 -1.11 1.30
CA SER A 46 -1.79 -2.42 1.00
C SER A 46 -1.82 -3.31 2.24
N TYR A 47 -1.77 -4.63 2.03
CA TYR A 47 -1.71 -5.57 3.16
C TYR A 47 -0.52 -5.27 4.09
N SER A 48 0.66 -4.98 3.53
CA SER A 48 1.85 -4.67 4.31
C SER A 48 1.71 -3.39 5.12
N ALA A 49 1.17 -2.31 4.54
CA ALA A 49 0.91 -1.06 5.24
C ALA A 49 -0.13 -1.24 6.35
N LEU A 50 -1.20 -1.99 6.07
CA LEU A 50 -2.23 -2.33 7.04
C LEU A 50 -1.65 -3.15 8.19
N HIS A 51 -0.83 -4.16 7.90
CA HIS A 51 -0.18 -5.02 8.90
C HIS A 51 0.70 -4.20 9.87
N MET A 52 1.51 -3.30 9.34
CA MET A 52 2.35 -2.42 10.17
C MET A 52 1.52 -1.46 11.02
N HIS A 53 0.44 -0.92 10.47
CA HIS A 53 -0.48 -0.08 11.23
C HIS A 53 -1.14 -0.85 12.39
N VAL A 54 -1.61 -2.07 12.11
CA VAL A 54 -2.23 -2.93 13.12
C VAL A 54 -1.27 -3.30 14.24
N LYS A 55 -0.02 -3.64 13.91
CA LYS A 55 1.02 -3.89 14.91
C LYS A 55 1.16 -2.70 15.88
N ARG A 56 1.28 -1.48 15.35
CA ARG A 56 1.38 -0.27 16.17
C ARG A 56 0.14 -0.04 17.03
N ALA A 57 -1.04 -0.21 16.46
CA ALA A 57 -2.30 -0.07 17.19
C ALA A 57 -2.43 -1.10 18.33
N CYS A 58 -2.04 -2.35 18.09
CA CYS A 58 -2.01 -3.39 19.12
C CYS A 58 -1.00 -3.08 20.23
N TYR A 59 0.19 -2.58 19.87
CA TYR A 59 1.17 -2.16 20.87
C TYR A 59 0.63 -1.02 21.74
N GLN A 60 0.06 -0.01 21.12
CA GLN A 60 -0.50 1.13 21.83
C GLN A 60 -1.65 0.73 22.74
N ALA A 61 -2.62 -0.01 22.23
CA ALA A 61 -3.80 -0.40 23.02
C ALA A 61 -3.51 -1.51 24.03
N GLY A 62 -2.68 -2.48 23.69
CA GLY A 62 -2.42 -3.65 24.52
C GLY A 62 -1.33 -3.45 25.58
N TYR A 63 -0.41 -2.53 25.35
CA TYR A 63 0.73 -2.31 26.25
C TYR A 63 0.75 -0.88 26.81
N LEU A 64 0.88 0.15 25.97
CA LEU A 64 1.04 1.52 26.47
C LEU A 64 -0.17 2.02 27.28
N TRP A 65 -1.39 1.69 26.86
CA TRP A 65 -2.58 2.05 27.64
C TRP A 65 -2.75 1.16 28.88
N ALA A 66 -2.33 -0.10 28.82
CA ALA A 66 -2.38 -0.99 29.96
C ALA A 66 -1.39 -0.57 31.05
N GLU A 67 -0.22 -0.05 30.70
CA GLU A 67 0.78 0.47 31.63
C GLU A 67 0.23 1.62 32.50
N CYS A 68 -0.72 2.40 31.98
CA CYS A 68 -1.40 3.45 32.77
C CYS A 68 -2.28 2.90 33.92
N ILE A 69 -2.60 1.61 33.88
CA ILE A 69 -3.53 0.97 34.83
C ILE A 69 -2.79 -0.04 35.74
N CYS A 70 -1.81 -0.75 35.18
CA CYS A 70 -1.04 -1.76 35.87
C CYS A 70 0.39 -1.79 35.34
N ASP A 71 1.33 -2.20 36.19
CA ASP A 71 2.73 -2.39 35.80
C ASP A 71 2.84 -3.56 34.82
N VAL A 72 3.24 -3.28 33.57
CA VAL A 72 3.33 -4.25 32.47
C VAL A 72 4.70 -4.16 31.85
N ASP A 73 5.35 -5.30 31.66
CA ASP A 73 6.58 -5.37 30.88
C ASP A 73 6.32 -4.98 29.43
N LEU A 74 6.90 -3.85 29.01
CA LEU A 74 6.77 -3.35 27.65
C LEU A 74 7.70 -4.12 26.69
N PRO A 75 7.16 -4.80 25.68
CA PRO A 75 7.99 -5.43 24.64
C PRO A 75 8.70 -4.37 23.78
N ASN A 76 9.75 -4.79 23.08
CA ASN A 76 10.48 -3.88 22.20
C ASN A 76 9.58 -3.31 21.09
N PRO A 77 9.38 -1.98 21.03
CA PRO A 77 8.48 -1.38 20.04
C PRO A 77 8.91 -1.64 18.59
N CYS A 78 10.21 -1.92 18.33
CA CYS A 78 10.69 -2.24 16.99
C CYS A 78 10.12 -3.55 16.43
N GLU A 79 9.63 -4.45 17.27
CA GLU A 79 8.91 -5.66 16.83
C GLU A 79 7.44 -5.38 16.46
N TRP A 80 6.94 -4.20 16.85
CA TRP A 80 5.55 -3.77 16.71
C TRP A 80 5.34 -2.67 15.67
N GLY A 81 6.22 -2.58 14.67
CA GLY A 81 6.06 -1.66 13.55
C GLY A 81 6.56 -0.24 13.82
N TRP A 82 7.47 -0.12 14.78
CA TRP A 82 8.27 1.08 15.02
C TRP A 82 9.72 0.81 14.58
N ARG A 83 10.49 1.84 14.34
CA ARG A 83 11.92 1.79 14.13
C ARG A 83 12.58 2.98 14.84
N ARG A 84 13.86 2.86 15.11
CA ARG A 84 14.65 4.02 15.57
C ARG A 84 15.22 4.76 14.35
N ASP A 85 15.19 6.07 14.41
CA ASP A 85 15.89 6.91 13.44
C ASP A 85 17.35 7.13 13.86
N ASP A 86 18.10 7.94 13.08
CA ASP A 86 19.53 8.22 13.33
C ASP A 86 19.76 9.01 14.63
N ALA A 87 18.74 9.65 15.19
CA ALA A 87 18.75 10.36 16.47
C ALA A 87 18.18 9.53 17.62
N ASP A 88 17.98 8.22 17.41
CA ASP A 88 17.42 7.25 18.37
C ASP A 88 15.96 7.48 18.76
N HIS A 89 15.21 8.29 18.00
CA HIS A 89 13.77 8.48 18.23
C HIS A 89 12.97 7.31 17.65
N LEU A 90 11.88 6.95 18.32
CA LEU A 90 10.90 5.99 17.79
C LEU A 90 10.03 6.66 16.74
N VAL A 91 10.16 6.19 15.50
CA VAL A 91 9.34 6.63 14.37
C VAL A 91 8.56 5.46 13.77
N PRO A 92 7.37 5.69 13.19
CA PRO A 92 6.62 4.61 12.56
C PRO A 92 7.37 3.97 11.40
N GLN A 93 7.42 2.64 11.36
CA GLN A 93 7.82 1.90 10.18
C GLN A 93 6.59 1.68 9.30
N TRP A 94 6.49 2.43 8.21
CA TRP A 94 5.33 2.41 7.33
C TRP A 94 5.26 1.15 6.47
N LEU A 95 6.39 0.73 5.92
CA LEU A 95 6.53 -0.48 5.11
C LEU A 95 7.82 -1.21 5.51
N PRO A 96 7.90 -2.55 5.38
CA PRO A 96 9.16 -3.27 5.42
C PRO A 96 10.12 -2.73 4.34
N GLU A 97 11.41 -2.66 4.63
CA GLU A 97 12.43 -2.15 3.69
C GLU A 97 12.41 -2.91 2.34
N SER A 98 12.14 -4.22 2.38
CA SER A 98 11.99 -5.05 1.19
C SER A 98 10.81 -4.65 0.27
N MET A 99 9.92 -3.78 0.75
CA MET A 99 8.74 -3.30 0.02
C MET A 99 8.80 -1.82 -0.34
N ASN A 100 9.93 -1.16 -0.12
CA ASN A 100 10.19 0.20 -0.61
C ASN A 100 10.32 0.18 -2.13
N VAL A 101 9.18 0.16 -2.79
CA VAL A 101 9.09 0.34 -4.24
C VAL A 101 9.00 1.83 -4.52
N ASP A 102 9.72 2.28 -5.53
CA ASP A 102 9.64 3.66 -6.03
C ASP A 102 8.22 3.91 -6.58
N HIS A 103 7.32 4.33 -5.70
CA HIS A 103 5.91 4.56 -6.02
C HIS A 103 5.71 5.62 -7.09
N GLU A 104 6.63 6.56 -7.26
CA GLU A 104 6.55 7.59 -8.29
C GLU A 104 6.65 6.96 -9.69
N LYS A 105 7.49 5.95 -9.86
CA LYS A 105 7.60 5.22 -11.13
C LYS A 105 6.38 4.36 -11.45
N LEU A 106 5.73 3.80 -10.42
CA LEU A 106 4.55 2.96 -10.60
C LEU A 106 3.28 3.73 -11.01
N LEU A 107 3.24 5.04 -10.76
CA LEU A 107 2.06 5.88 -11.02
C LEU A 107 2.18 6.71 -12.30
N VAL A 108 3.25 6.53 -13.07
CA VAL A 108 3.46 7.28 -14.32
C VAL A 108 2.55 6.75 -15.41
N THR A 109 1.72 7.64 -15.94
CA THR A 109 0.88 7.36 -17.11
C THR A 109 1.26 8.27 -18.27
N CYS A 110 1.07 7.81 -19.48
CA CYS A 110 1.31 8.60 -20.69
C CYS A 110 0.04 8.81 -21.51
N SER A 111 0.00 9.94 -22.22
CA SER A 111 -1.10 10.34 -23.10
C SER A 111 -0.86 9.99 -24.58
N CYS A 112 -0.03 9.00 -24.88
CA CYS A 112 0.29 8.61 -26.25
C CYS A 112 -0.94 8.06 -26.97
N LYS A 113 -1.30 8.67 -28.11
CA LYS A 113 -2.39 8.22 -28.97
C LYS A 113 -2.00 7.08 -29.92
N THR A 114 -0.71 6.76 -30.02
CA THR A 114 -0.19 5.72 -30.92
C THR A 114 0.48 4.61 -30.10
N LYS A 115 0.36 3.36 -30.58
CA LYS A 115 1.00 2.20 -29.92
C LYS A 115 2.56 2.24 -29.97
N LYS A 116 3.15 3.30 -30.54
CA LYS A 116 4.61 3.51 -30.64
C LYS A 116 5.08 4.53 -29.58
N CYS A 117 5.09 4.15 -28.33
CA CYS A 117 5.46 5.01 -27.21
C CYS A 117 6.98 5.21 -27.08
N LYS A 118 7.65 5.85 -28.04
CA LYS A 118 9.11 6.04 -28.01
C LYS A 118 9.58 7.19 -27.11
N ASN A 119 8.80 8.28 -26.96
CA ASN A 119 9.19 9.51 -26.27
C ASN A 119 8.21 9.97 -25.19
N CYS A 120 7.40 9.09 -24.66
CA CYS A 120 6.43 9.41 -23.60
C CYS A 120 7.09 9.41 -22.22
N LYS A 121 6.35 9.87 -21.21
CA LYS A 121 6.82 9.86 -19.81
C LYS A 121 7.26 8.46 -19.35
N CYS A 122 6.49 7.41 -19.68
CA CYS A 122 6.86 6.04 -19.35
C CYS A 122 8.16 5.60 -20.02
N ALA A 123 8.39 5.99 -21.28
CA ALA A 123 9.63 5.67 -21.99
C ALA A 123 10.85 6.39 -21.41
N LYS A 124 10.69 7.67 -21.00
CA LYS A 124 11.77 8.47 -20.39
C LYS A 124 12.20 7.94 -19.03
N LEU A 125 11.29 7.31 -18.29
CA LEU A 125 11.54 6.73 -16.97
C LEU A 125 11.83 5.23 -17.03
N ASP A 126 11.93 4.67 -18.24
CA ASP A 126 12.15 3.23 -18.49
C ASP A 126 11.16 2.30 -17.74
N VAL A 127 9.89 2.73 -17.64
CA VAL A 127 8.82 1.93 -17.04
C VAL A 127 7.84 1.44 -18.09
N ALA A 128 7.28 0.24 -17.90
CA ALA A 128 6.23 -0.30 -18.76
C ALA A 128 4.99 0.60 -18.73
N CYS A 129 4.30 0.72 -19.86
CA CYS A 129 3.02 1.41 -19.89
C CYS A 129 1.95 0.61 -19.13
N LEU A 130 1.13 1.31 -18.37
CA LEU A 130 0.03 0.76 -17.61
C LEU A 130 -1.26 0.75 -18.45
N PRO A 131 -2.27 -0.06 -18.07
CA PRO A 131 -3.60 -0.02 -18.69
C PRO A 131 -4.26 1.36 -18.65
N GLN A 132 -3.91 2.23 -17.67
CA GLN A 132 -4.37 3.60 -17.54
C GLN A 132 -3.71 4.58 -18.52
N CYS A 133 -2.65 4.17 -19.21
CA CYS A 133 -2.08 4.96 -20.31
C CYS A 133 -3.04 4.97 -21.50
N ASN A 134 -3.03 6.03 -22.31
CA ASN A 134 -3.85 6.09 -23.53
C ASN A 134 -3.51 5.00 -24.56
N CYS A 135 -2.38 4.32 -24.42
CA CYS A 135 -2.03 3.14 -25.20
C CYS A 135 -2.51 1.82 -24.56
N PHE A 136 -3.24 1.88 -23.43
CA PHE A 136 -3.77 0.72 -22.68
C PHE A 136 -2.73 -0.34 -22.32
N GLY A 137 -1.46 0.03 -22.17
CA GLY A 137 -0.37 -0.92 -21.93
C GLY A 137 0.06 -1.73 -23.16
N GLU A 138 -0.62 -1.57 -24.29
CA GLU A 138 -0.38 -2.35 -25.54
C GLU A 138 0.71 -1.75 -26.44
N CYS A 139 1.56 -0.89 -25.90
CA CYS A 139 2.63 -0.30 -26.74
C CYS A 139 3.77 -1.29 -26.97
N ASN A 140 4.14 -1.44 -28.26
CA ASN A 140 5.34 -2.18 -28.66
C ASN A 140 6.59 -1.33 -28.40
N ARG A 141 7.08 -1.33 -27.14
CA ARG A 141 8.46 -0.94 -26.84
C ARG A 141 9.30 -2.20 -26.78
N LYS A 142 10.12 -2.37 -27.81
CA LYS A 142 11.30 -3.22 -27.74
C LYS A 142 12.49 -2.33 -27.47
#